data_88eb7a1809cd348c5655c29dc7caf6ac
#
_entry.id   88eb7a1809cd348c5655c29dc7caf6ac
#
_cell.length_a   1.000
_cell.length_b   1.000
_cell.length_c   1.000
_cell.angle_alpha   90.00
_cell.angle_beta   90.00
_cell.angle_gamma   90.00
#
_symmetry.space_group_name_H-M   'P 1'
#
loop_
_entity.id
_entity.type
_entity.pdbx_description
1 polymer ?
#
loop_
_entity_poly.entity_id
_entity_poly.type
_entity_poly.pdbx_seq_one_letter_code
_entity_poly.pdbx_strand_id
1 'polypeptide(L)'
;MRRQFMLAGLSGLLLVAGCGEESKSTPGVTNAAPAPTVSKPAAKPAPEILQSEISVSGPIIVEHQVELTAQRDGIVEKIYADAPARVKAGRLLAQLDDRQITANLEAARAKTRSIAADLKNWESEAEVLKADYGRQKNLFDLGLTSQEQLQHAKYKAESDQWDIKRVKENLNTAQQEEQSLELELEKTKIMAPFEGLIARRYIREGQNVAKGDRLFWVTAEAPLLIRFTLPEKMFGKIRTGQTLELTSPDLAAENHSARVKQVSPVVDPSSGTFEVLAEITGAPGSLRPGMTADAHIKNPPPEINK
;
A
#
# COMPACT_ATOMS: atom_id res chain seq x y z
N MET A 1 48.41 -0.10 4.24
CA MET A 1 49.25 -0.17 3.02
C MET A 1 48.55 0.65 1.93
N ARG A 2 49.21 1.78 1.61
CA ARG A 2 48.85 2.71 0.53
C ARG A 2 49.14 2.09 -0.82
N ARG A 3 48.28 2.30 -1.84
CA ARG A 3 48.72 2.49 -3.23
C ARG A 3 47.75 3.45 -3.96
N GLN A 4 48.27 4.64 -4.17
CA GLN A 4 47.87 5.61 -5.20
C GLN A 4 48.38 5.14 -6.57
N PHE A 5 47.66 5.46 -7.63
CA PHE A 5 48.16 5.77 -9.00
C PHE A 5 47.16 6.76 -9.57
N MET A 6 47.50 7.88 -9.79
CA MET A 6 48.09 8.90 -10.66
C MET A 6 47.82 8.74 -12.15
N LEU A 7 47.10 9.75 -12.66
CA LEU A 7 47.37 10.69 -13.80
C LEU A 7 47.67 10.17 -15.21
N ALA A 8 46.90 10.68 -16.15
CA ALA A 8 47.27 11.49 -17.39
C ALA A 8 46.00 11.56 -18.24
N GLY A 9 45.40 12.65 -18.70
CA GLY A 9 45.95 13.88 -19.26
C GLY A 9 46.13 13.78 -20.77
N LEU A 10 45.14 14.23 -21.58
CA LEU A 10 45.49 14.82 -22.88
C LEU A 10 44.36 15.70 -23.44
N SER A 11 44.71 16.93 -23.62
CA SER A 11 44.03 18.00 -24.37
C SER A 11 43.94 17.70 -25.87
N GLY A 12 42.89 18.17 -26.54
CA GLY A 12 42.77 18.21 -27.99
C GLY A 12 41.80 19.31 -28.42
N LEU A 13 42.36 20.50 -28.55
CA LEU A 13 41.75 21.71 -29.12
C LEU A 13 41.86 21.63 -30.64
N LEU A 14 40.75 21.80 -31.38
CA LEU A 14 40.82 22.14 -32.80
C LEU A 14 39.70 23.11 -33.18
N LEU A 15 40.12 24.36 -33.38
CA LEU A 15 39.44 25.45 -34.07
C LEU A 15 39.52 25.22 -35.58
N VAL A 16 38.42 25.38 -36.32
CA VAL A 16 38.46 25.77 -37.74
C VAL A 16 37.35 26.79 -37.97
N ALA A 17 37.80 27.97 -38.30
CA ALA A 17 37.01 29.05 -38.85
C ALA A 17 36.89 28.88 -40.37
N GLY A 18 35.77 29.31 -40.96
CA GLY A 18 35.58 29.40 -42.41
C GLY A 18 34.51 30.42 -42.72
N CYS A 19 35.02 31.57 -43.27
CA CYS A 19 34.24 32.71 -43.73
C CYS A 19 33.69 32.50 -45.14
N GLY A 20 32.74 33.39 -45.53
CA GLY A 20 32.41 33.84 -46.89
C GLY A 20 31.06 33.35 -47.39
N GLU A 21 30.17 34.05 -48.04
CA GLU A 21 30.29 35.34 -48.75
C GLU A 21 28.87 35.82 -49.13
N GLU A 22 28.66 37.09 -49.14
CA GLU A 22 27.48 37.82 -49.62
C GLU A 22 27.25 37.64 -51.14
N SER A 23 25.96 37.68 -51.52
CA SER A 23 25.66 38.22 -52.89
C SER A 23 24.25 38.79 -52.95
N LYS A 24 24.20 40.08 -53.19
CA LYS A 24 23.05 40.93 -53.56
C LYS A 24 22.59 40.62 -54.98
N SER A 25 21.27 40.77 -55.22
CA SER A 25 20.76 41.61 -56.29
C SER A 25 19.26 41.68 -56.38
N THR A 26 18.68 42.83 -56.29
CA THR A 26 17.43 43.36 -56.86
C THR A 26 17.70 43.95 -58.24
N PRO A 27 16.74 44.46 -59.05
CA PRO A 27 15.26 44.49 -58.98
C PRO A 27 14.56 44.22 -60.34
N GLY A 28 13.25 44.26 -60.41
CA GLY A 28 12.49 44.24 -61.66
C GLY A 28 10.99 44.42 -61.52
N VAL A 29 10.53 45.57 -61.69
CA VAL A 29 9.32 46.29 -61.94
C VAL A 29 8.37 45.61 -62.97
N THR A 30 7.05 45.53 -62.87
CA THR A 30 6.02 46.30 -63.55
C THR A 30 4.65 45.62 -63.59
N ASN A 31 3.64 46.33 -63.06
CA ASN A 31 2.32 46.64 -63.64
C ASN A 31 1.30 45.54 -63.96
N ALA A 32 0.14 45.59 -63.34
CA ALA A 32 -1.14 46.10 -63.85
C ALA A 32 -2.34 45.57 -63.02
N ALA A 33 -3.15 46.50 -62.55
CA ALA A 33 -4.47 46.20 -61.99
C ALA A 33 -5.49 45.95 -63.14
N PRO A 34 -6.56 45.22 -62.86
CA PRO A 34 -7.86 45.84 -63.06
C PRO A 34 -8.81 45.65 -61.87
N ALA A 35 -9.73 46.57 -61.80
CA ALA A 35 -10.70 46.92 -60.79
C ALA A 35 -11.91 45.93 -60.62
N PRO A 36 -12.88 46.25 -59.75
CA PRO A 36 -13.42 45.36 -58.77
C PRO A 36 -14.73 44.68 -59.23
N THR A 37 -14.91 43.45 -58.82
CA THR A 37 -16.24 42.76 -58.88
C THR A 37 -16.83 42.73 -57.48
N VAL A 38 -17.95 43.41 -57.35
CA VAL A 38 -18.81 43.43 -56.18
C VAL A 38 -19.38 42.03 -55.99
N SER A 39 -19.03 41.33 -54.98
CA SER A 39 -19.68 40.10 -54.53
C SER A 39 -20.42 40.36 -53.22
N LYS A 40 -21.70 40.06 -53.30
CA LYS A 40 -22.77 39.96 -52.34
C LYS A 40 -22.28 39.59 -50.91
N PRO A 41 -22.84 40.16 -49.82
CA PRO A 41 -22.47 39.82 -48.45
C PRO A 41 -22.86 38.38 -48.17
N ALA A 42 -21.87 37.54 -47.93
CA ALA A 42 -22.08 36.22 -47.42
C ALA A 42 -22.59 36.32 -45.96
N ALA A 43 -23.65 35.57 -45.68
CA ALA A 43 -24.24 35.47 -44.37
C ALA A 43 -23.17 35.14 -43.33
N LYS A 44 -23.16 35.94 -42.26
CA LYS A 44 -22.37 35.70 -41.05
C LYS A 44 -22.64 34.31 -40.53
N PRO A 45 -21.64 33.41 -40.44
CA PRO A 45 -21.91 32.12 -39.79
C PRO A 45 -22.26 32.40 -38.33
N ALA A 46 -23.32 31.75 -37.86
CA ALA A 46 -23.71 31.76 -36.48
C ALA A 46 -22.50 31.34 -35.62
N PRO A 47 -22.29 31.92 -34.44
CA PRO A 47 -21.21 31.49 -33.60
C PRO A 47 -21.43 30.03 -33.26
N GLU A 48 -20.63 29.17 -33.85
CA GLU A 48 -20.42 27.80 -33.41
C GLU A 48 -19.86 27.91 -32.00
N ILE A 49 -20.70 27.57 -31.01
CA ILE A 49 -20.27 27.50 -29.61
C ILE A 49 -19.24 26.40 -29.59
N LEU A 50 -17.99 26.76 -29.76
CA LEU A 50 -16.85 25.89 -29.46
C LEU A 50 -16.99 25.52 -27.99
N GLN A 51 -17.63 24.38 -27.75
CA GLN A 51 -17.53 23.70 -26.45
C GLN A 51 -16.03 23.46 -26.26
N SER A 52 -15.41 24.25 -25.45
CA SER A 52 -13.98 24.09 -25.15
C SER A 52 -13.82 22.80 -24.34
N GLU A 53 -13.66 21.72 -25.07
CA GLU A 53 -13.32 20.42 -24.54
C GLU A 53 -11.87 20.48 -24.05
N ILE A 54 -11.67 20.20 -22.78
CA ILE A 54 -10.33 20.16 -22.20
C ILE A 54 -9.91 18.69 -22.18
N SER A 55 -8.85 18.38 -22.91
CA SER A 55 -8.19 17.07 -22.88
C SER A 55 -6.99 17.12 -21.96
N VAL A 56 -6.90 16.17 -21.05
CA VAL A 56 -5.78 16.04 -20.10
C VAL A 56 -5.35 14.58 -20.03
N SER A 57 -4.07 14.35 -20.24
CA SER A 57 -3.46 13.03 -20.17
C SER A 57 -3.12 12.64 -18.74
N GLY A 58 -3.33 11.37 -18.41
CA GLY A 58 -2.95 10.83 -17.11
C GLY A 58 -2.71 9.32 -17.12
N PRO A 59 -1.90 8.81 -16.17
CA PRO A 59 -1.69 7.38 -16.06
C PRO A 59 -2.91 6.67 -15.49
N ILE A 60 -3.16 5.49 -16.03
CA ILE A 60 -4.12 4.53 -15.46
C ILE A 60 -3.44 3.83 -14.30
N ILE A 61 -4.06 3.90 -13.14
CA ILE A 61 -3.60 3.27 -11.91
C ILE A 61 -4.66 2.33 -11.38
N VAL A 62 -4.32 1.54 -10.38
CA VAL A 62 -5.26 0.72 -9.62
C VAL A 62 -5.40 1.27 -8.21
N GLU A 63 -6.52 0.97 -7.56
CA GLU A 63 -6.75 1.41 -6.18
C GLU A 63 -5.75 0.77 -5.22
N HIS A 64 -5.45 -0.50 -5.43
CA HIS A 64 -4.54 -1.26 -4.59
C HIS A 64 -3.41 -1.86 -5.40
N GLN A 65 -2.18 -1.46 -5.07
CA GLN A 65 -0.97 -2.12 -5.50
C GLN A 65 0.04 -2.11 -4.36
N VAL A 66 0.78 -3.19 -4.21
CA VAL A 66 1.75 -3.31 -3.13
C VAL A 66 2.96 -4.13 -3.57
N GLU A 67 4.13 -3.69 -3.18
CA GLU A 67 5.34 -4.51 -3.19
C GLU A 67 5.44 -5.22 -1.83
N LEU A 68 5.21 -6.53 -1.82
CA LEU A 68 5.37 -7.35 -0.65
C LEU A 68 6.85 -7.51 -0.35
N THR A 69 7.22 -7.18 0.86
CA THR A 69 8.61 -7.29 1.35
C THR A 69 8.73 -8.35 2.44
N ALA A 70 9.91 -8.91 2.60
CA ALA A 70 10.20 -9.83 3.70
C ALA A 70 10.09 -9.09 5.04
N GLN A 71 9.33 -9.66 5.97
CA GLN A 71 9.17 -9.10 7.32
C GLN A 71 10.27 -9.55 8.28
N ARG A 72 11.07 -10.56 7.86
CA ARG A 72 12.20 -11.12 8.59
C ARG A 72 13.25 -11.70 7.65
N ASP A 73 14.42 -11.96 8.17
CA ASP A 73 15.47 -12.68 7.46
C ASP A 73 15.13 -14.17 7.39
N GLY A 74 15.53 -14.83 6.30
CA GLY A 74 15.35 -16.27 6.15
C GLY A 74 15.66 -16.76 4.75
N ILE A 75 15.56 -18.07 4.56
CA ILE A 75 15.70 -18.73 3.27
C ILE A 75 14.31 -19.02 2.72
N VAL A 76 14.07 -18.72 1.45
CA VAL A 76 12.83 -19.08 0.77
C VAL A 76 12.77 -20.58 0.60
N GLU A 77 11.91 -21.25 1.35
CA GLU A 77 11.73 -22.69 1.28
C GLU A 77 10.93 -23.10 0.05
N LYS A 78 9.79 -22.44 -0.15
CA LYS A 78 8.88 -22.80 -1.25
C LYS A 78 8.11 -21.60 -1.78
N ILE A 79 7.84 -21.62 -3.08
CA ILE A 79 7.01 -20.66 -3.79
C ILE A 79 5.75 -21.35 -4.30
N TYR A 80 4.58 -20.84 -3.94
CA TYR A 80 3.27 -21.42 -4.28
C TYR A 80 2.56 -20.68 -5.40
N ALA A 81 3.03 -19.49 -5.76
CA ALA A 81 2.45 -18.69 -6.83
C ALA A 81 3.54 -17.97 -7.62
N ASP A 82 3.43 -18.01 -8.93
CA ASP A 82 4.36 -17.37 -9.86
C ASP A 82 3.67 -16.21 -10.61
N ALA A 83 4.45 -15.37 -11.29
CA ALA A 83 3.95 -14.33 -12.17
C ALA A 83 3.86 -14.85 -13.62
N PRO A 84 2.78 -14.52 -14.37
CA PRO A 84 1.55 -13.86 -13.92
C PRO A 84 0.53 -14.88 -13.37
N ALA A 85 0.00 -14.65 -12.18
CA ALA A 85 -1.06 -15.49 -11.60
C ALA A 85 -2.07 -14.66 -10.81
N ARG A 86 -3.36 -15.01 -10.91
CA ARG A 86 -4.40 -14.45 -10.07
C ARG A 86 -4.37 -15.06 -8.68
N VAL A 87 -4.51 -14.23 -7.68
CA VAL A 87 -4.50 -14.63 -6.27
C VAL A 87 -5.65 -13.99 -5.52
N LYS A 88 -6.21 -14.73 -4.57
CA LYS A 88 -7.21 -14.20 -3.63
C LYS A 88 -6.51 -13.64 -2.39
N ALA A 89 -7.20 -12.73 -1.68
CA ALA A 89 -6.75 -12.27 -0.37
C ALA A 89 -6.48 -13.46 0.57
N GLY A 90 -5.38 -13.41 1.32
CA GLY A 90 -4.95 -14.46 2.24
C GLY A 90 -4.34 -15.70 1.59
N ARG A 91 -4.17 -15.74 0.26
CA ARG A 91 -3.48 -16.85 -0.40
C ARG A 91 -1.98 -16.82 -0.09
N LEU A 92 -1.43 -17.96 0.31
CA LEU A 92 0.00 -18.15 0.52
C LEU A 92 0.73 -18.07 -0.83
N LEU A 93 1.71 -17.16 -0.94
CA LEU A 93 2.52 -16.94 -2.14
C LEU A 93 3.88 -17.61 -2.04
N ALA A 94 4.52 -17.50 -0.89
CA ALA A 94 5.80 -18.14 -0.57
C ALA A 94 5.91 -18.36 0.93
N GLN A 95 6.80 -19.26 1.30
CA GLN A 95 7.13 -19.60 2.68
C GLN A 95 8.63 -19.55 2.88
N LEU A 96 9.06 -18.92 3.97
CA LEU A 96 10.44 -19.00 4.43
C LEU A 96 10.62 -20.24 5.29
N ASP A 97 11.85 -20.73 5.42
CA ASP A 97 12.18 -21.84 6.33
C ASP A 97 11.77 -21.50 7.76
N ASP A 98 10.81 -22.24 8.29
CA ASP A 98 10.18 -22.02 9.58
C ASP A 98 10.49 -23.11 10.61
N ARG A 99 11.31 -24.11 10.26
CA ARG A 99 11.60 -25.28 11.10
C ARG A 99 12.09 -24.90 12.49
N GLN A 100 13.01 -23.93 12.59
CA GLN A 100 13.54 -23.50 13.88
C GLN A 100 12.48 -22.79 14.72
N ILE A 101 11.66 -21.93 14.10
CA ILE A 101 10.61 -21.19 14.80
C ILE A 101 9.52 -22.14 15.28
N THR A 102 9.13 -23.09 14.44
CA THR A 102 8.14 -24.11 14.76
C THR A 102 8.61 -24.96 15.97
N ALA A 103 9.87 -25.36 15.99
CA ALA A 103 10.44 -26.09 17.13
C ALA A 103 10.45 -25.23 18.41
N ASN A 104 10.82 -23.95 18.31
CA ASN A 104 10.80 -23.03 19.44
C ASN A 104 9.39 -22.78 19.96
N LEU A 105 8.40 -22.62 19.05
CA LEU A 105 7.00 -22.46 19.40
C LEU A 105 6.45 -23.67 20.15
N GLU A 106 6.75 -24.87 19.66
CA GLU A 106 6.31 -26.10 20.34
C GLU A 106 6.94 -26.25 21.74
N ALA A 107 8.20 -25.84 21.90
CA ALA A 107 8.85 -25.81 23.24
C ALA A 107 8.17 -24.77 24.15
N ALA A 108 7.84 -23.57 23.65
CA ALA A 108 7.12 -22.56 24.43
C ALA A 108 5.72 -23.03 24.82
N ARG A 109 4.98 -23.66 23.90
CA ARG A 109 3.68 -24.27 24.18
C ARG A 109 3.75 -25.35 25.24
N ALA A 110 4.79 -26.19 25.21
CA ALA A 110 5.00 -27.20 26.24
C ALA A 110 5.26 -26.57 27.61
N LYS A 111 6.06 -25.49 27.68
CA LYS A 111 6.30 -24.70 28.90
C LYS A 111 5.02 -24.08 29.44
N THR A 112 4.22 -23.43 28.59
CA THR A 112 2.92 -22.86 28.96
C THR A 112 1.99 -23.92 29.56
N ARG A 113 1.89 -25.10 28.93
CA ARG A 113 1.07 -26.21 29.43
C ARG A 113 1.57 -26.72 30.78
N SER A 114 2.89 -26.81 30.99
CA SER A 114 3.45 -27.24 32.30
C SER A 114 3.10 -26.25 33.39
N ILE A 115 3.32 -24.94 33.17
CA ILE A 115 2.99 -23.92 34.18
C ILE A 115 1.47 -23.86 34.45
N ALA A 116 0.64 -24.07 33.44
CA ALA A 116 -0.81 -24.15 33.60
C ALA A 116 -1.23 -25.35 34.47
N ALA A 117 -0.57 -26.49 34.32
CA ALA A 117 -0.80 -27.66 35.17
C ALA A 117 -0.35 -27.41 36.62
N ASP A 118 0.81 -26.76 36.80
CA ASP A 118 1.31 -26.35 38.12
C ASP A 118 0.34 -25.39 38.80
N LEU A 119 -0.18 -24.40 38.07
CA LEU A 119 -1.19 -23.47 38.58
C LEU A 119 -2.43 -24.21 39.09
N LYS A 120 -2.90 -25.20 38.34
CA LYS A 120 -4.07 -26.01 38.77
C LYS A 120 -3.80 -26.80 40.05
N ASN A 121 -2.57 -27.30 40.24
CA ASN A 121 -2.17 -27.97 41.46
C ASN A 121 -2.19 -26.98 42.65
N TRP A 122 -1.62 -25.80 42.48
CA TRP A 122 -1.64 -24.74 43.50
C TRP A 122 -3.08 -24.30 43.85
N GLU A 123 -3.93 -24.12 42.86
CA GLU A 123 -5.34 -23.76 43.07
C GLU A 123 -6.08 -24.86 43.88
N SER A 124 -5.77 -26.15 43.62
CA SER A 124 -6.35 -27.25 44.36
C SER A 124 -5.85 -27.30 45.80
N GLU A 125 -4.54 -27.02 46.04
CA GLU A 125 -3.96 -26.94 47.39
C GLU A 125 -4.55 -25.78 48.18
N ALA A 126 -4.70 -24.61 47.56
CA ALA A 126 -5.32 -23.44 48.18
C ALA A 126 -6.76 -23.71 48.63
N GLU A 127 -7.51 -24.48 47.85
CA GLU A 127 -8.88 -24.85 48.23
C GLU A 127 -8.90 -25.71 49.50
N VAL A 128 -7.97 -26.66 49.63
CA VAL A 128 -7.80 -27.48 50.83
C VAL A 128 -7.42 -26.62 52.02
N LEU A 129 -6.42 -25.74 51.87
CA LEU A 129 -5.96 -24.86 52.96
C LEU A 129 -7.04 -23.86 53.42
N LYS A 130 -7.82 -23.35 52.48
CA LYS A 130 -8.95 -22.47 52.76
C LYS A 130 -10.04 -23.21 53.56
N ALA A 131 -10.32 -24.46 53.20
CA ALA A 131 -11.27 -25.30 53.92
C ALA A 131 -10.76 -25.62 55.35
N ASP A 132 -9.46 -25.85 55.50
CA ASP A 132 -8.82 -26.09 56.81
C ASP A 132 -8.89 -24.85 57.70
N TYR A 133 -8.56 -23.67 57.16
CA TYR A 133 -8.75 -22.42 57.89
C TYR A 133 -10.20 -22.22 58.35
N GLY A 134 -11.19 -22.52 57.49
CA GLY A 134 -12.60 -22.45 57.83
C GLY A 134 -12.96 -23.39 58.98
N ARG A 135 -12.41 -24.63 59.00
CA ARG A 135 -12.59 -25.58 60.09
C ARG A 135 -11.98 -25.05 61.40
N GLN A 136 -10.74 -24.57 61.37
CA GLN A 136 -10.04 -24.03 62.53
C GLN A 136 -10.77 -22.80 63.11
N LYS A 137 -11.33 -21.97 62.25
CA LYS A 137 -12.14 -20.81 62.65
C LYS A 137 -13.39 -21.26 63.42
N ASN A 138 -14.13 -22.22 62.89
CA ASN A 138 -15.34 -22.76 63.59
C ASN A 138 -15.00 -23.40 64.95
N LEU A 139 -13.89 -24.16 65.04
CA LEU A 139 -13.40 -24.72 66.27
C LEU A 139 -12.98 -23.65 67.28
N PHE A 140 -12.37 -22.57 66.82
CA PHE A 140 -12.00 -21.45 67.67
C PHE A 140 -13.24 -20.73 68.24
N ASP A 141 -14.24 -20.49 67.41
CA ASP A 141 -15.51 -19.86 67.81
C ASP A 141 -16.25 -20.69 68.83
N LEU A 142 -16.03 -22.05 68.90
CA LEU A 142 -16.55 -22.99 69.90
C LEU A 142 -15.60 -23.13 71.09
N GLY A 143 -14.47 -22.46 71.15
CA GLY A 143 -13.49 -22.54 72.24
C GLY A 143 -12.68 -23.86 72.27
N LEU A 144 -12.66 -24.63 71.14
CA LEU A 144 -12.05 -25.97 71.05
C LEU A 144 -10.60 -25.93 70.41
N THR A 145 -10.08 -24.78 70.02
CA THR A 145 -8.71 -24.63 69.50
C THR A 145 -8.07 -23.35 70.03
N SER A 146 -6.74 -23.26 69.94
CA SER A 146 -5.99 -22.07 70.36
C SER A 146 -5.94 -21.00 69.29
N GLN A 147 -5.75 -19.73 69.69
CA GLN A 147 -5.56 -18.62 68.79
C GLN A 147 -4.35 -18.83 67.88
N GLU A 148 -3.29 -19.46 68.39
CA GLU A 148 -2.08 -19.78 67.63
C GLU A 148 -2.38 -20.71 66.45
N GLN A 149 -3.17 -21.77 66.67
CA GLN A 149 -3.56 -22.71 65.62
C GLN A 149 -4.41 -22.03 64.57
N LEU A 150 -5.36 -21.16 64.93
CA LEU A 150 -6.15 -20.38 64.02
C LEU A 150 -5.25 -19.45 63.16
N GLN A 151 -4.30 -18.71 63.81
CA GLN A 151 -3.41 -17.83 63.08
C GLN A 151 -2.50 -18.60 62.14
N HIS A 152 -1.96 -19.74 62.53
CA HIS A 152 -1.14 -20.61 61.70
C HIS A 152 -1.91 -21.05 60.42
N ALA A 153 -3.15 -21.53 60.59
CA ALA A 153 -3.98 -21.92 59.44
C ALA A 153 -4.28 -20.74 58.51
N LYS A 154 -4.52 -19.55 59.09
CA LYS A 154 -4.74 -18.31 58.32
C LYS A 154 -3.53 -17.94 57.50
N TYR A 155 -2.32 -17.84 58.11
CA TYR A 155 -1.09 -17.49 57.41
C TYR A 155 -0.76 -18.49 56.30
N LYS A 156 -1.01 -19.79 56.55
CA LYS A 156 -0.78 -20.81 55.52
C LYS A 156 -1.68 -20.62 54.31
N ALA A 157 -2.97 -20.35 54.51
CA ALA A 157 -3.92 -20.08 53.44
C ALA A 157 -3.62 -18.76 52.70
N GLU A 158 -3.15 -17.72 53.39
CA GLU A 158 -2.77 -16.46 52.79
C GLU A 158 -1.46 -16.59 51.99
N SER A 159 -0.45 -17.31 52.49
CA SER A 159 0.80 -17.56 51.77
C SER A 159 0.55 -18.25 50.43
N ASP A 160 -0.31 -19.26 50.42
CA ASP A 160 -0.63 -20.01 49.20
C ASP A 160 -1.31 -19.17 48.12
N GLN A 161 -2.11 -18.17 48.51
CA GLN A 161 -2.70 -17.23 47.58
C GLN A 161 -1.62 -16.38 46.88
N TRP A 162 -0.55 -16.03 47.57
CA TRP A 162 0.59 -15.31 46.95
C TRP A 162 1.36 -16.21 45.97
N ASP A 163 1.49 -17.51 46.29
CA ASP A 163 2.11 -18.47 45.39
C ASP A 163 1.29 -18.66 44.12
N ILE A 164 0.00 -18.77 44.22
CA ILE A 164 -0.92 -18.79 43.07
C ILE A 164 -0.76 -17.55 42.22
N LYS A 165 -0.71 -16.35 42.83
CA LYS A 165 -0.52 -15.10 42.09
C LYS A 165 0.81 -15.11 41.35
N ARG A 166 1.88 -15.55 41.98
CA ARG A 166 3.23 -15.65 41.35
C ARG A 166 3.20 -16.62 40.16
N VAL A 167 2.55 -17.79 40.32
CA VAL A 167 2.44 -18.77 39.22
C VAL A 167 1.56 -18.27 38.09
N LYS A 168 0.50 -17.49 38.38
CA LYS A 168 -0.32 -16.81 37.36
C LYS A 168 0.51 -15.81 36.54
N GLU A 169 1.35 -15.02 37.18
CA GLU A 169 2.24 -14.09 36.45
C GLU A 169 3.28 -14.84 35.61
N ASN A 170 3.82 -15.96 36.10
CA ASN A 170 4.69 -16.82 35.31
C ASN A 170 3.97 -17.41 34.10
N LEU A 171 2.71 -17.83 34.23
CA LEU A 171 1.88 -18.32 33.13
C LEU A 171 1.66 -17.23 32.10
N ASN A 172 1.30 -16.02 32.54
CA ASN A 172 1.13 -14.88 31.65
C ASN A 172 2.41 -14.59 30.86
N THR A 173 3.58 -14.61 31.50
CA THR A 173 4.87 -14.41 30.84
C THR A 173 5.14 -15.49 29.79
N ALA A 174 4.86 -16.76 30.10
CA ALA A 174 5.03 -17.86 29.16
C ALA A 174 4.08 -17.77 27.96
N GLN A 175 2.83 -17.31 28.19
CA GLN A 175 1.87 -17.06 27.12
C GLN A 175 2.30 -15.92 26.20
N GLN A 176 2.89 -14.84 26.74
CA GLN A 176 3.46 -13.74 25.93
C GLN A 176 4.64 -14.20 25.07
N GLU A 177 5.49 -15.09 25.60
CA GLU A 177 6.58 -15.69 24.84
C GLU A 177 6.02 -16.57 23.69
N GLU A 178 5.02 -17.39 23.96
CA GLU A 178 4.33 -18.21 22.95
C GLU A 178 3.72 -17.34 21.83
N GLN A 179 2.97 -16.30 22.20
CA GLN A 179 2.37 -15.37 21.24
C GLN A 179 3.41 -14.65 20.39
N SER A 180 4.55 -14.27 20.98
CA SER A 180 5.66 -13.66 20.23
C SER A 180 6.21 -14.60 19.16
N LEU A 181 6.36 -15.89 19.49
CA LEU A 181 6.82 -16.90 18.54
C LEU A 181 5.78 -17.22 17.46
N GLU A 182 4.49 -17.16 17.78
CA GLU A 182 3.41 -17.27 16.78
C GLU A 182 3.46 -16.14 15.75
N LEU A 183 3.64 -14.89 16.20
CA LEU A 183 3.83 -13.74 15.32
C LEU A 183 5.09 -13.87 14.46
N GLU A 184 6.18 -14.41 15.02
CA GLU A 184 7.39 -14.67 14.23
C GLU A 184 7.18 -15.78 13.18
N LEU A 185 6.39 -16.80 13.50
CA LEU A 185 5.99 -17.84 12.55
C LEU A 185 5.10 -17.28 11.43
N GLU A 186 4.16 -16.39 11.74
CA GLU A 186 3.34 -15.72 10.74
C GLU A 186 4.18 -14.93 9.74
N LYS A 187 5.24 -14.27 10.19
CA LYS A 187 6.16 -13.51 9.31
C LYS A 187 6.93 -14.39 8.33
N THR A 188 6.98 -15.71 8.52
CA THR A 188 7.56 -16.64 7.54
C THR A 188 6.65 -16.88 6.34
N LYS A 189 5.35 -16.62 6.50
CA LYS A 189 4.32 -16.86 5.48
C LYS A 189 4.04 -15.57 4.72
N ILE A 190 4.40 -15.54 3.46
CA ILE A 190 4.13 -14.41 2.57
C ILE A 190 2.77 -14.61 1.92
N MET A 191 1.78 -13.82 2.35
CA MET A 191 0.40 -13.92 1.87
C MET A 191 -0.01 -12.71 1.05
N ALA A 192 -0.95 -12.90 0.10
CA ALA A 192 -1.55 -11.82 -0.66
C ALA A 192 -2.47 -10.98 0.25
N PRO A 193 -2.27 -9.65 0.34
CA PRO A 193 -3.08 -8.80 1.21
C PRO A 193 -4.50 -8.52 0.66
N PHE A 194 -4.67 -8.62 -0.64
CA PHE A 194 -5.94 -8.44 -1.36
C PHE A 194 -6.02 -9.33 -2.59
N GLU A 195 -7.19 -9.41 -3.19
CA GLU A 195 -7.40 -10.13 -4.44
C GLU A 195 -6.83 -9.34 -5.62
N GLY A 196 -6.03 -10.02 -6.48
CA GLY A 196 -5.38 -9.36 -7.60
C GLY A 196 -4.50 -10.28 -8.41
N LEU A 197 -3.59 -9.68 -9.16
CA LEU A 197 -2.62 -10.32 -10.03
C LEU A 197 -1.21 -10.15 -9.47
N ILE A 198 -0.41 -11.20 -9.47
CA ILE A 198 1.03 -11.09 -9.26
C ILE A 198 1.64 -10.52 -10.55
N ALA A 199 2.03 -9.26 -10.51
CA ALA A 199 2.66 -8.59 -11.65
C ALA A 199 4.12 -9.02 -11.81
N ARG A 200 4.83 -9.21 -10.70
CA ARG A 200 6.24 -9.62 -10.70
C ARG A 200 6.61 -10.40 -9.44
N ARG A 201 7.50 -11.36 -9.61
CA ARG A 201 8.19 -12.09 -8.54
C ARG A 201 9.68 -11.74 -8.58
N TYR A 202 10.26 -11.42 -7.41
CA TYR A 202 11.66 -11.01 -7.27
C TYR A 202 12.55 -12.09 -6.64
N ILE A 203 11.96 -13.16 -6.09
CA ILE A 203 12.66 -14.19 -5.32
C ILE A 203 12.66 -15.56 -6.03
N ARG A 204 13.57 -16.42 -5.58
CA ARG A 204 13.69 -17.82 -6.02
C ARG A 204 13.73 -18.75 -4.82
N GLU A 205 13.31 -20.00 -5.00
CA GLU A 205 13.48 -21.04 -3.98
C GLU A 205 14.96 -21.23 -3.64
N GLY A 206 15.27 -21.41 -2.37
CA GLY A 206 16.62 -21.50 -1.85
C GLY A 206 17.35 -20.16 -1.70
N GLN A 207 16.76 -19.05 -2.10
CA GLN A 207 17.37 -17.72 -1.95
C GLN A 207 17.29 -17.26 -0.48
N ASN A 208 18.40 -16.68 0.02
CA ASN A 208 18.40 -15.97 1.28
C ASN A 208 17.84 -14.56 1.07
N VAL A 209 16.90 -14.13 1.92
CA VAL A 209 16.27 -12.81 1.91
C VAL A 209 16.47 -12.13 3.25
N ALA A 210 16.70 -10.84 3.22
CA ALA A 210 16.77 -9.99 4.41
C ALA A 210 15.45 -9.24 4.61
N LYS A 211 15.19 -8.81 5.84
CA LYS A 211 14.03 -7.97 6.17
C LYS A 211 14.04 -6.70 5.30
N GLY A 212 12.93 -6.48 4.59
CA GLY A 212 12.76 -5.35 3.66
C GLY A 212 13.03 -5.70 2.19
N ASP A 213 13.59 -6.87 1.89
CA ASP A 213 13.78 -7.31 0.50
C ASP A 213 12.43 -7.49 -0.19
N ARG A 214 12.36 -7.08 -1.47
CA ARG A 214 11.16 -7.22 -2.29
C ARG A 214 10.95 -8.67 -2.69
N LEU A 215 9.75 -9.18 -2.47
CA LEU A 215 9.39 -10.58 -2.76
C LEU A 215 8.45 -10.67 -3.95
N PHE A 216 7.34 -9.95 -3.92
CA PHE A 216 6.31 -9.94 -4.96
C PHE A 216 5.78 -8.53 -5.17
N TRP A 217 5.38 -8.25 -6.39
CA TRP A 217 4.55 -7.11 -6.71
C TRP A 217 3.15 -7.60 -7.04
N VAL A 218 2.18 -7.23 -6.20
CA VAL A 218 0.77 -7.60 -6.34
C VAL A 218 -0.03 -6.35 -6.69
N THR A 219 -0.86 -6.43 -7.72
CA THR A 219 -1.72 -5.35 -8.19
C THR A 219 -3.16 -5.82 -8.27
N ALA A 220 -4.11 -4.99 -7.83
CA ALA A 220 -5.52 -5.27 -8.07
C ALA A 220 -5.82 -5.20 -9.58
N GLU A 221 -6.82 -5.96 -10.04
CA GLU A 221 -7.27 -5.89 -11.43
C GLU A 221 -8.35 -4.82 -11.63
N ALA A 222 -9.09 -4.51 -10.58
CA ALA A 222 -10.16 -3.51 -10.56
C ALA A 222 -10.30 -2.94 -9.13
N PRO A 223 -10.86 -1.72 -8.98
CA PRO A 223 -11.21 -0.79 -10.04
C PRO A 223 -9.99 -0.13 -10.68
N LEU A 224 -10.05 0.15 -11.98
CA LEU A 224 -9.08 0.99 -12.66
C LEU A 224 -9.42 2.46 -12.44
N LEU A 225 -8.42 3.25 -12.16
CA LEU A 225 -8.53 4.69 -11.95
C LEU A 225 -7.62 5.42 -12.93
N ILE A 226 -8.04 6.58 -13.40
CA ILE A 226 -7.16 7.52 -14.08
C ILE A 226 -6.82 8.66 -13.10
N ARG A 227 -5.55 9.02 -13.03
CA ARG A 227 -5.05 10.12 -12.23
C ARG A 227 -4.50 11.20 -13.14
N PHE A 228 -5.06 12.39 -13.07
CA PHE A 228 -4.61 13.54 -13.86
C PHE A 228 -4.65 14.82 -13.03
N THR A 229 -3.97 15.86 -13.50
CA THR A 229 -3.90 17.15 -12.82
C THR A 229 -4.56 18.23 -13.65
N LEU A 230 -5.24 19.15 -13.00
CA LEU A 230 -5.91 20.28 -13.63
C LEU A 230 -5.37 21.59 -13.06
N PRO A 231 -5.29 22.66 -13.89
CA PRO A 231 -4.92 24.00 -13.42
C PRO A 231 -5.92 24.53 -12.39
N GLU A 232 -5.45 25.32 -11.42
CA GLU A 232 -6.26 25.94 -10.36
C GLU A 232 -7.51 26.65 -10.89
N LYS A 233 -7.44 27.32 -12.05
CA LYS A 233 -8.58 27.99 -12.71
C LYS A 233 -9.77 27.06 -13.01
N MET A 234 -9.55 25.74 -12.98
CA MET A 234 -10.57 24.72 -13.14
C MET A 234 -11.16 24.24 -11.80
N PHE A 235 -10.61 24.73 -10.68
CA PHE A 235 -11.12 24.39 -9.35
C PHE A 235 -12.59 24.84 -9.21
N GLY A 236 -13.43 23.95 -8.70
CA GLY A 236 -14.89 24.18 -8.61
C GLY A 236 -15.69 23.92 -9.89
N LYS A 237 -15.06 23.81 -11.06
CA LYS A 237 -15.73 23.44 -12.31
C LYS A 237 -15.88 21.94 -12.52
N ILE A 238 -15.01 21.15 -11.90
CA ILE A 238 -15.09 19.70 -11.84
C ILE A 238 -15.65 19.28 -10.48
N ARG A 239 -16.54 18.28 -10.50
CA ARG A 239 -17.21 17.81 -9.28
C ARG A 239 -17.14 16.29 -9.19
N THR A 240 -17.10 15.78 -7.97
CA THR A 240 -17.24 14.33 -7.71
C THR A 240 -18.56 13.81 -8.30
N GLY A 241 -18.49 12.64 -8.95
CA GLY A 241 -19.63 12.02 -9.62
C GLY A 241 -19.79 12.44 -11.10
N GLN A 242 -19.04 13.42 -11.59
CA GLN A 242 -19.07 13.84 -12.99
C GLN A 242 -18.52 12.73 -13.89
N THR A 243 -19.19 12.50 -15.02
CA THR A 243 -18.72 11.53 -16.03
C THR A 243 -17.78 12.20 -17.02
N LEU A 244 -16.71 11.50 -17.34
CA LEU A 244 -15.68 11.90 -18.31
C LEU A 244 -15.61 10.85 -19.41
N GLU A 245 -15.27 11.28 -20.62
CA GLU A 245 -14.90 10.38 -21.70
C GLU A 245 -13.39 10.18 -21.70
N LEU A 246 -12.96 8.92 -21.84
CA LEU A 246 -11.54 8.56 -21.89
C LEU A 246 -11.23 7.98 -23.27
N THR A 247 -10.12 8.44 -23.83
CA THR A 247 -9.53 7.83 -25.03
C THR A 247 -8.11 7.41 -24.70
N SER A 248 -7.67 6.27 -25.24
CA SER A 248 -6.26 5.85 -25.12
C SER A 248 -5.59 6.03 -26.46
N PRO A 249 -4.47 6.79 -26.53
CA PRO A 249 -3.73 7.01 -27.78
C PRO A 249 -3.24 5.71 -28.41
N ASP A 250 -2.95 4.70 -27.59
CA ASP A 250 -2.38 3.43 -28.01
C ASP A 250 -3.44 2.38 -28.41
N LEU A 251 -4.70 2.61 -28.06
CA LEU A 251 -5.82 1.72 -28.33
C LEU A 251 -6.80 2.43 -29.25
N ALA A 252 -6.55 2.34 -30.57
CA ALA A 252 -7.38 2.95 -31.59
C ALA A 252 -8.85 2.58 -31.40
N ALA A 253 -9.72 3.57 -31.09
CA ALA A 253 -11.16 3.57 -31.10
C ALA A 253 -11.92 2.93 -29.94
N GLU A 254 -11.33 2.59 -28.81
CA GLU A 254 -12.09 2.25 -27.62
C GLU A 254 -12.37 3.51 -26.76
N ASN A 255 -13.60 4.00 -26.80
CA ASN A 255 -14.05 5.05 -25.89
C ASN A 255 -14.49 4.41 -24.56
N HIS A 256 -13.86 4.81 -23.49
CA HIS A 256 -14.22 4.40 -22.14
C HIS A 256 -14.87 5.57 -21.41
N SER A 257 -15.69 5.27 -20.43
CA SER A 257 -16.25 6.28 -19.54
C SER A 257 -15.58 6.18 -18.18
N ALA A 258 -15.32 7.32 -17.56
CA ALA A 258 -14.88 7.38 -16.17
C ALA A 258 -15.78 8.32 -15.37
N ARG A 259 -15.86 8.07 -14.08
CA ARG A 259 -16.57 8.91 -13.13
C ARG A 259 -15.59 9.49 -12.12
N VAL A 260 -15.62 10.80 -11.96
CA VAL A 260 -14.77 11.48 -10.95
C VAL A 260 -15.09 10.93 -9.56
N LYS A 261 -14.12 10.25 -8.97
CA LYS A 261 -14.19 9.68 -7.62
C LYS A 261 -13.79 10.71 -6.56
N GLN A 262 -12.73 11.45 -6.85
CA GLN A 262 -12.14 12.40 -5.91
C GLN A 262 -11.51 13.58 -6.64
N VAL A 263 -11.70 14.76 -6.08
CA VAL A 263 -11.01 15.99 -6.45
C VAL A 263 -10.18 16.42 -5.24
N SER A 264 -8.87 16.63 -5.42
CA SER A 264 -8.01 17.08 -4.33
C SER A 264 -8.47 18.46 -3.83
N PRO A 265 -8.62 18.65 -2.51
CA PRO A 265 -8.93 19.96 -1.95
C PRO A 265 -7.72 20.88 -1.89
N VAL A 266 -6.53 20.37 -2.21
CA VAL A 266 -5.25 21.10 -2.14
C VAL A 266 -4.71 21.31 -3.54
N VAL A 267 -4.31 22.55 -3.83
CA VAL A 267 -3.56 22.95 -5.02
C VAL A 267 -2.08 22.89 -4.69
N ASP A 268 -1.30 22.23 -5.52
CA ASP A 268 0.16 22.22 -5.40
C ASP A 268 0.71 23.60 -5.81
N PRO A 269 1.32 24.35 -4.87
CA PRO A 269 1.79 25.71 -5.14
C PRO A 269 2.97 25.77 -6.14
N SER A 270 3.68 24.65 -6.36
CA SER A 270 4.80 24.60 -7.28
C SER A 270 4.36 24.50 -8.74
N SER A 271 3.27 23.77 -9.00
CA SER A 271 2.73 23.55 -10.34
C SER A 271 1.47 24.37 -10.63
N GLY A 272 0.78 24.92 -9.59
CA GLY A 272 -0.51 25.59 -9.74
C GLY A 272 -1.62 24.65 -10.18
N THR A 273 -1.50 23.34 -9.86
CA THR A 273 -2.46 22.30 -10.28
C THR A 273 -3.02 21.56 -9.08
N PHE A 274 -4.17 20.94 -9.28
CA PHE A 274 -4.77 20.00 -8.31
C PHE A 274 -5.01 18.64 -8.96
N GLU A 275 -4.93 17.58 -8.17
CA GLU A 275 -5.11 16.21 -8.60
C GLU A 275 -6.58 15.81 -8.66
N VAL A 276 -6.94 15.07 -9.69
CA VAL A 276 -8.26 14.44 -9.86
C VAL A 276 -8.08 12.96 -10.09
N LEU A 277 -8.87 12.16 -9.37
CA LEU A 277 -8.98 10.72 -9.55
C LEU A 277 -10.36 10.41 -10.11
N ALA A 278 -10.42 9.70 -11.23
CA ALA A 278 -11.67 9.22 -11.81
C ALA A 278 -11.62 7.71 -12.00
N GLU A 279 -12.70 7.04 -11.62
CA GLU A 279 -12.85 5.59 -11.74
C GLU A 279 -13.41 5.24 -13.12
N ILE A 280 -12.73 4.32 -13.81
CA ILE A 280 -13.15 3.84 -15.12
C ILE A 280 -14.40 2.97 -14.93
N THR A 281 -15.50 3.36 -15.58
CA THR A 281 -16.79 2.68 -15.48
C THR A 281 -16.98 1.71 -16.64
N GLY A 282 -17.52 0.52 -16.35
CA GLY A 282 -17.75 -0.53 -17.34
C GLY A 282 -16.59 -1.55 -17.42
N ALA A 283 -16.61 -2.35 -18.48
CA ALA A 283 -15.56 -3.33 -18.70
C ALA A 283 -14.24 -2.62 -19.05
N PRO A 284 -13.12 -2.97 -18.37
CA PRO A 284 -11.83 -2.32 -18.61
C PRO A 284 -11.26 -2.55 -20.02
N GLY A 285 -11.87 -3.48 -20.81
CA GLY A 285 -11.41 -3.77 -22.16
C GLY A 285 -9.92 -4.10 -22.23
N SER A 286 -9.22 -3.39 -23.10
CA SER A 286 -7.76 -3.52 -23.30
C SER A 286 -6.94 -2.67 -22.33
N LEU A 287 -7.57 -1.82 -21.50
CA LEU A 287 -6.87 -0.95 -20.56
C LEU A 287 -6.14 -1.75 -19.47
N ARG A 288 -4.92 -1.34 -19.19
CA ARG A 288 -4.08 -1.96 -18.16
C ARG A 288 -3.47 -0.87 -17.26
N PRO A 289 -3.23 -1.19 -15.97
CA PRO A 289 -2.44 -0.30 -15.11
C PRO A 289 -1.10 0.04 -15.73
N GLY A 290 -0.70 1.32 -15.65
CA GLY A 290 0.53 1.83 -16.25
C GLY A 290 0.40 2.39 -17.66
N MET A 291 -0.74 2.18 -18.35
CA MET A 291 -1.05 2.86 -19.59
C MET A 291 -1.41 4.32 -19.35
N THR A 292 -1.32 5.15 -20.39
CA THR A 292 -1.78 6.54 -20.38
C THR A 292 -3.12 6.65 -21.10
N ALA A 293 -4.02 7.46 -20.57
CA ALA A 293 -5.27 7.79 -21.22
C ALA A 293 -5.53 9.30 -21.18
N ASP A 294 -6.26 9.80 -22.16
CA ASP A 294 -6.67 11.20 -22.26
C ASP A 294 -8.12 11.33 -21.74
N ALA A 295 -8.30 12.15 -20.72
CA ALA A 295 -9.61 12.46 -20.16
C ALA A 295 -10.17 13.73 -20.83
N HIS A 296 -11.34 13.58 -21.45
CA HIS A 296 -12.08 14.64 -22.10
C HIS A 296 -13.12 15.20 -21.13
N ILE A 297 -12.90 16.44 -20.73
CA ILE A 297 -13.78 17.16 -19.80
C ILE A 297 -14.67 18.09 -20.61
N LYS A 298 -15.95 17.79 -20.70
CA LYS A 298 -16.94 18.71 -21.28
C LYS A 298 -17.23 19.80 -20.24
N ASN A 299 -16.86 21.05 -20.57
CA ASN A 299 -17.21 22.18 -19.72
C ASN A 299 -18.74 22.29 -19.65
N PRO A 300 -19.36 22.38 -18.46
CA PRO A 300 -20.76 22.73 -18.38
C PRO A 300 -20.92 24.16 -18.97
N PRO A 301 -22.02 24.43 -19.69
CA PRO A 301 -22.28 25.78 -20.18
C PRO A 301 -22.26 26.74 -18.98
N PRO A 302 -21.74 27.99 -19.17
CA PRO A 302 -21.77 28.97 -18.10
C PRO A 302 -23.23 29.14 -17.63
N GLU A 303 -23.46 28.98 -16.31
CA GLU A 303 -24.76 29.28 -15.71
C GLU A 303 -25.06 30.74 -16.01
N ILE A 304 -26.09 30.98 -16.85
CA ILE A 304 -26.64 32.29 -17.04
C ILE A 304 -27.34 32.66 -15.72
N ASN A 305 -26.62 33.38 -14.87
CA ASN A 305 -27.22 33.99 -13.68
C ASN A 305 -28.43 34.83 -14.13
N LYS A 306 -29.63 34.37 -13.74
CA LYS A 306 -30.87 35.14 -13.78
C LYS A 306 -30.94 36.05 -12.57
#